data_244c4608abb890c96b3a214973745212
#
_entry.id   244c4608abb890c96b3a214973745212
#
_cell.length_a   1.000
_cell.length_b   1.000
_cell.length_c   1.000
_cell.angle_alpha   90.00
_cell.angle_beta   90.00
_cell.angle_gamma   90.00
#
_symmetry.space_group_name_H-M   'P 1'
#
loop_
_entity.id
_entity.type
_entity.pdbx_description
1 polymer ?
#
loop_
_entity_poly.entity_id
_entity_poly.type
_entity_poly.pdbx_seq_one_letter_code
_entity_poly.pdbx_strand_id
1 'polypeptide(L)'
;SKRHGKQILACGRSALLCAFVGFLGRIDIMDTKKKTFKIGFIGFGTVAGAVWKNLDGGRLSARFGVDYELSKVCVRDLSKKRAVEIPPEKLTQNPYDIINDPEIDIVCELMGGTGAAFDYTIAALRNGKTVVSANKAVICARGEEIFAEAKKSKGSYFFEASVAGGVPIIKVLREGLVANRFPLIYGILNGTCNYILTRMERENAAYETILADAKRLGYVEADESLDLDGIDASHKISILGYIAHGVWIKPSIVCGIRRVTLEDMAWAKDFGYRVKLIAAVRTVGEEGALFASVYPALVPLSDAVANVNEVYNAVAITGDVVGRTIHIGRGAGGD
;
A
#
# COMPACT_ATOMS: atom_id res chain seq x y z
N SER A 1 -5.54 31.65 -27.98
CA SER A 1 -6.34 32.11 -26.87
C SER A 1 -6.27 31.10 -25.72
N LYS A 2 -5.80 31.59 -24.58
CA LYS A 2 -5.45 30.88 -23.34
C LYS A 2 -6.65 30.18 -22.71
N ARG A 3 -6.57 28.86 -22.47
CA ARG A 3 -7.23 28.11 -21.36
C ARG A 3 -7.00 26.60 -21.52
N HIS A 4 -5.80 26.10 -21.26
CA HIS A 4 -5.55 24.67 -20.96
C HIS A 4 -4.27 24.61 -20.12
N GLY A 5 -4.45 24.64 -18.84
CA GLY A 5 -3.31 24.53 -17.91
C GLY A 5 -3.72 24.75 -16.48
N LYS A 6 -4.41 23.76 -15.88
CA LYS A 6 -4.52 23.57 -14.42
C LYS A 6 -5.40 22.37 -14.11
N GLN A 7 -4.93 21.16 -14.34
CA GLN A 7 -5.58 19.95 -13.80
C GLN A 7 -4.63 18.75 -13.78
N ILE A 8 -3.47 18.89 -13.19
CA ILE A 8 -2.63 17.76 -12.81
C ILE A 8 -1.91 18.15 -11.52
N LEU A 9 -2.55 17.99 -10.39
CA LEU A 9 -1.92 18.02 -9.05
C LEU A 9 -2.95 17.65 -7.98
N ALA A 10 -3.26 16.37 -7.83
CA ALA A 10 -3.90 15.82 -6.63
C ALA A 10 -3.98 14.29 -6.72
N CYS A 11 -2.87 13.57 -6.69
CA CYS A 11 -2.89 12.10 -6.75
C CYS A 11 -2.00 11.45 -5.70
N GLY A 12 -1.94 11.98 -4.49
CA GLY A 12 -1.18 11.41 -3.36
C GLY A 12 -2.02 10.91 -2.18
N ARG A 13 -3.36 10.98 -2.26
CA ARG A 13 -4.25 10.73 -1.11
C ARG A 13 -5.19 9.52 -1.29
N SER A 14 -4.91 8.61 -2.21
CA SER A 14 -6.00 7.81 -2.77
C SER A 14 -5.99 6.29 -2.57
N ALA A 15 -5.00 5.66 -1.97
CA ALA A 15 -4.96 4.19 -1.92
C ALA A 15 -6.04 3.60 -0.98
N LEU A 16 -6.27 4.19 0.18
CA LEU A 16 -7.40 3.81 1.03
C LEU A 16 -8.73 4.28 0.43
N LEU A 17 -8.71 5.41 -0.26
CA LEU A 17 -9.83 5.91 -1.02
C LEU A 17 -10.20 4.98 -2.19
N CYS A 18 -9.21 4.35 -2.85
CA CYS A 18 -9.45 3.36 -3.91
C CYS A 18 -10.10 2.08 -3.37
N ALA A 19 -9.77 1.65 -2.15
CA ALA A 19 -10.47 0.54 -1.49
C ALA A 19 -11.95 0.90 -1.22
N PHE A 20 -12.21 2.12 -0.77
CA PHE A 20 -13.57 2.66 -0.60
C PHE A 20 -14.34 2.73 -1.93
N VAL A 21 -13.70 3.20 -2.99
CA VAL A 21 -14.30 3.33 -4.33
C VAL A 21 -14.60 1.96 -4.94
N GLY A 22 -13.76 0.94 -4.71
CA GLY A 22 -14.01 -0.43 -5.16
C GLY A 22 -15.26 -1.05 -4.53
N PHE A 23 -15.56 -0.70 -3.28
CA PHE A 23 -16.80 -1.08 -2.61
C PHE A 23 -18.03 -0.39 -3.23
N LEU A 24 -17.89 0.88 -3.59
CA LEU A 24 -18.99 1.68 -4.15
C LEU A 24 -19.39 1.29 -5.58
N GLY A 25 -18.50 0.69 -6.36
CA GLY A 25 -18.80 0.21 -7.72
C GLY A 25 -19.78 -0.97 -7.79
N ARG A 26 -20.24 -1.47 -6.64
CA ARG A 26 -21.30 -2.49 -6.52
C ARG A 26 -22.65 -1.92 -6.07
N ILE A 27 -22.77 -0.62 -5.94
CA ILE A 27 -24.02 0.02 -5.53
C ILE A 27 -24.84 0.29 -6.81
N ASP A 28 -26.02 -0.30 -6.88
CA ASP A 28 -27.01 0.03 -7.91
C ASP A 28 -27.37 1.53 -7.82
N ILE A 29 -26.99 2.29 -8.83
CA ILE A 29 -27.19 3.74 -8.93
C ILE A 29 -28.68 4.11 -9.05
N MET A 30 -29.58 3.13 -9.04
CA MET A 30 -31.03 3.32 -9.25
C MET A 30 -31.83 3.60 -7.98
N ASP A 31 -31.24 3.55 -6.78
CA ASP A 31 -31.98 3.89 -5.55
C ASP A 31 -31.80 5.39 -5.26
N THR A 32 -32.93 6.16 -5.39
CA THR A 32 -32.97 7.60 -5.21
C THR A 32 -32.79 8.07 -3.77
N LYS A 33 -32.72 7.16 -2.79
CA LYS A 33 -32.36 7.46 -1.41
C LYS A 33 -30.83 7.38 -1.23
N LYS A 34 -30.22 8.52 -0.95
CA LYS A 34 -28.80 8.64 -0.63
C LYS A 34 -28.45 7.72 0.54
N LYS A 35 -27.63 6.68 0.29
CA LYS A 35 -27.22 5.72 1.31
C LYS A 35 -26.11 6.31 2.15
N THR A 36 -26.25 6.24 3.49
CA THR A 36 -25.20 6.62 4.44
C THR A 36 -24.48 5.38 4.93
N PHE A 37 -23.15 5.36 4.80
CA PHE A 37 -22.30 4.32 5.36
C PHE A 37 -21.71 4.77 6.69
N LYS A 38 -21.92 3.99 7.74
CA LYS A 38 -21.37 4.21 9.08
C LYS A 38 -20.01 3.55 9.20
N ILE A 39 -19.01 4.33 9.62
CA ILE A 39 -17.59 3.91 9.66
C ILE A 39 -17.10 3.90 11.10
N GLY A 40 -16.47 2.78 11.48
CA GLY A 40 -15.70 2.65 12.70
C GLY A 40 -14.20 2.55 12.41
N PHE A 41 -13.36 3.23 13.20
CA PHE A 41 -11.91 3.17 13.09
C PHE A 41 -11.29 2.43 14.27
N ILE A 42 -10.50 1.40 14.00
CA ILE A 42 -9.64 0.74 14.99
C ILE A 42 -8.21 1.23 14.76
N GLY A 43 -7.75 2.14 15.64
CA GLY A 43 -6.57 2.95 15.42
C GLY A 43 -6.89 4.25 14.70
N PHE A 44 -6.46 5.39 15.28
CA PHE A 44 -6.69 6.72 14.68
C PHE A 44 -5.41 7.57 14.77
N GLY A 45 -4.44 7.20 13.93
CA GLY A 45 -3.18 7.91 13.72
C GLY A 45 -3.21 8.79 12.47
N THR A 46 -2.04 9.05 11.91
CA THR A 46 -1.85 9.89 10.69
C THR A 46 -2.70 9.39 9.52
N VAL A 47 -2.65 8.10 9.22
CA VAL A 47 -3.40 7.51 8.09
C VAL A 47 -4.91 7.65 8.28
N ALA A 48 -5.44 7.29 9.45
CA ALA A 48 -6.88 7.40 9.73
C ALA A 48 -7.37 8.85 9.68
N GLY A 49 -6.59 9.79 10.24
CA GLY A 49 -6.90 11.22 10.17
C GLY A 49 -6.95 11.75 8.74
N ALA A 50 -6.03 11.31 7.88
CA ALA A 50 -6.02 11.67 6.46
C ALA A 50 -7.23 11.08 5.71
N VAL A 51 -7.57 9.81 6.00
CA VAL A 51 -8.76 9.16 5.42
C VAL A 51 -10.02 9.93 5.78
N TRP A 52 -10.22 10.21 7.08
CA TRP A 52 -11.42 10.90 7.54
C TRP A 52 -11.54 12.30 6.92
N LYS A 53 -10.46 13.10 6.91
CA LYS A 53 -10.47 14.43 6.25
C LYS A 53 -10.92 14.39 4.79
N ASN A 54 -10.59 13.32 4.07
CA ASN A 54 -10.99 13.17 2.67
C ASN A 54 -12.45 12.70 2.50
N LEU A 55 -12.99 11.95 3.45
CA LEU A 55 -14.37 11.50 3.47
C LEU A 55 -15.32 12.65 3.90
N ASP A 56 -14.96 13.37 4.97
CA ASP A 56 -15.76 14.43 5.59
C ASP A 56 -15.97 15.66 4.68
N GLY A 57 -15.08 15.87 3.72
CA GLY A 57 -15.16 17.01 2.80
C GLY A 57 -16.31 16.99 1.78
N GLY A 58 -17.22 16.02 1.82
CA GLY A 58 -18.40 15.91 0.96
C GLY A 58 -18.14 15.67 -0.53
N ARG A 59 -16.87 15.75 -0.98
CA ARG A 59 -16.50 15.58 -2.40
C ARG A 59 -16.83 14.20 -2.95
N LEU A 60 -16.63 13.15 -2.13
CA LEU A 60 -16.95 11.78 -2.52
C LEU A 60 -18.45 11.55 -2.50
N SER A 61 -19.16 12.11 -1.51
CA SER A 61 -20.62 12.09 -1.45
C SER A 61 -21.25 12.68 -2.70
N ALA A 62 -20.74 13.82 -3.16
CA ALA A 62 -21.21 14.45 -4.39
C ALA A 62 -20.93 13.60 -5.65
N ARG A 63 -19.80 12.87 -5.67
CA ARG A 63 -19.39 12.06 -6.82
C ARG A 63 -20.13 10.74 -6.92
N PHE A 64 -20.39 10.08 -5.78
CA PHE A 64 -20.91 8.71 -5.76
C PHE A 64 -22.35 8.60 -5.23
N GLY A 65 -22.99 9.70 -4.85
CA GLY A 65 -24.37 9.69 -4.35
C GLY A 65 -24.54 9.02 -2.99
N VAL A 66 -23.44 8.88 -2.20
CA VAL A 66 -23.43 8.24 -0.88
C VAL A 66 -22.86 9.18 0.17
N ASP A 67 -23.33 9.06 1.40
CA ASP A 67 -22.78 9.78 2.55
C ASP A 67 -21.98 8.86 3.46
N TYR A 68 -21.07 9.45 4.23
CA TYR A 68 -20.25 8.76 5.20
C TYR A 68 -20.39 9.38 6.57
N GLU A 69 -20.62 8.56 7.57
CA GLU A 69 -20.74 8.98 8.96
C GLU A 69 -19.64 8.31 9.81
N LEU A 70 -18.89 9.12 10.57
CA LEU A 70 -18.01 8.62 11.61
C LEU A 70 -18.87 8.15 12.78
N SER A 71 -18.92 6.84 13.01
CA SER A 71 -19.69 6.27 14.11
C SER A 71 -18.84 6.21 15.37
N LYS A 72 -17.73 5.45 15.36
CA LYS A 72 -16.85 5.27 16.53
C LYS A 72 -15.39 5.18 16.15
N VAL A 73 -14.53 5.53 17.09
CA VAL A 73 -13.06 5.49 16.99
C VAL A 73 -12.47 4.81 18.19
N CYS A 74 -11.86 3.64 17.99
CA CYS A 74 -11.15 2.91 19.01
C CYS A 74 -9.68 3.33 19.05
N VAL A 75 -9.22 3.76 20.21
CA VAL A 75 -7.84 4.21 20.47
C VAL A 75 -7.35 3.75 21.84
N ARG A 76 -6.04 3.57 21.98
CA ARG A 76 -5.43 3.18 23.28
C ARG A 76 -5.44 4.31 24.31
N ASP A 77 -5.22 5.53 23.85
CA ASP A 77 -5.13 6.73 24.68
C ASP A 77 -6.18 7.74 24.26
N LEU A 78 -7.18 7.97 25.12
CA LEU A 78 -8.28 8.92 24.86
C LEU A 78 -7.81 10.38 24.96
N SER A 79 -6.77 10.66 25.73
CA SER A 79 -6.27 12.02 25.99
C SER A 79 -5.35 12.57 24.89
N LYS A 80 -4.82 11.69 24.04
CA LYS A 80 -3.88 12.06 22.98
C LYS A 80 -4.53 13.03 21.98
N LYS A 81 -3.92 14.20 21.76
CA LYS A 81 -4.32 15.13 20.70
C LYS A 81 -4.13 14.49 19.33
N ARG A 82 -5.11 14.66 18.46
CA ARG A 82 -5.14 14.11 17.10
C ARG A 82 -5.21 15.24 16.07
N ALA A 83 -4.80 14.95 14.84
CA ALA A 83 -4.86 15.92 13.73
C ALA A 83 -6.29 16.25 13.29
N VAL A 84 -7.27 15.45 13.74
CA VAL A 84 -8.70 15.65 13.56
C VAL A 84 -9.34 15.59 14.92
N GLU A 85 -10.21 16.54 15.22
CA GLU A 85 -11.01 16.53 16.44
C GLU A 85 -12.10 15.47 16.35
N ILE A 86 -12.16 14.61 17.35
CA ILE A 86 -13.18 13.54 17.46
C ILE A 86 -14.01 13.83 18.70
N PRO A 87 -15.34 13.90 18.59
CA PRO A 87 -16.21 14.06 19.74
C PRO A 87 -15.97 12.96 20.79
N PRO A 88 -15.85 13.32 22.09
CA PRO A 88 -15.54 12.35 23.14
C PRO A 88 -16.46 11.15 23.19
N GLU A 89 -17.74 11.33 22.89
CA GLU A 89 -18.77 10.29 22.88
C GLU A 89 -18.57 9.25 21.75
N LYS A 90 -17.78 9.57 20.72
CA LYS A 90 -17.40 8.65 19.65
C LYS A 90 -16.10 7.91 19.94
N LEU A 91 -15.38 8.26 21.01
CA LEU A 91 -14.14 7.59 21.40
C LEU A 91 -14.41 6.36 22.27
N THR A 92 -13.68 5.29 22.02
CA THR A 92 -13.70 4.08 22.86
C THR A 92 -12.29 3.50 22.98
N GLN A 93 -12.06 2.69 24.02
CA GLN A 93 -10.86 1.86 24.15
C GLN A 93 -11.15 0.37 23.85
N ASN A 94 -12.43 0.03 23.66
CA ASN A 94 -12.85 -1.34 23.36
C ASN A 94 -13.17 -1.49 21.86
N PRO A 95 -12.38 -2.22 21.07
CA PRO A 95 -12.64 -2.41 19.64
C PRO A 95 -13.95 -3.14 19.34
N TYR A 96 -14.46 -3.93 20.29
CA TYR A 96 -15.74 -4.66 20.14
C TYR A 96 -16.96 -3.74 20.16
N ASP A 97 -16.84 -2.50 20.67
CA ASP A 97 -17.88 -1.48 20.54
C ASP A 97 -18.09 -1.04 19.06
N ILE A 98 -17.11 -1.34 18.19
CA ILE A 98 -17.18 -1.12 16.76
C ILE A 98 -17.55 -2.42 16.05
N ILE A 99 -16.88 -3.50 16.38
CA ILE A 99 -17.01 -4.80 15.70
C ILE A 99 -18.42 -5.37 15.85
N ASN A 100 -19.00 -5.25 17.05
CA ASN A 100 -20.31 -5.81 17.37
C ASN A 100 -21.49 -4.85 17.12
N ASP A 101 -21.22 -3.58 16.80
CA ASP A 101 -22.28 -2.61 16.52
C ASP A 101 -22.93 -2.93 15.16
N PRO A 102 -24.22 -3.34 15.10
CA PRO A 102 -24.86 -3.71 13.84
C PRO A 102 -25.04 -2.53 12.88
N GLU A 103 -24.99 -1.30 13.39
CA GLU A 103 -25.16 -0.09 12.59
C GLU A 103 -23.87 0.31 11.83
N ILE A 104 -22.72 -0.23 12.22
CA ILE A 104 -21.43 0.07 11.53
C ILE A 104 -21.28 -0.85 10.34
N ASP A 105 -21.17 -0.26 9.14
CA ASP A 105 -21.00 -0.97 7.87
C ASP A 105 -19.54 -1.31 7.58
N ILE A 106 -18.64 -0.36 7.89
CA ILE A 106 -17.23 -0.39 7.50
C ILE A 106 -16.34 -0.25 8.73
N VAL A 107 -15.38 -1.15 8.86
CA VAL A 107 -14.33 -1.11 9.89
C VAL A 107 -13.00 -0.79 9.23
N CYS A 108 -12.40 0.34 9.57
CA CYS A 108 -11.05 0.71 9.13
C CYS A 108 -10.04 0.21 10.17
N GLU A 109 -9.33 -0.91 9.90
CA GLU A 109 -8.22 -1.41 10.72
C GLU A 109 -6.94 -0.66 10.33
N LEU A 110 -6.51 0.27 11.16
CA LEU A 110 -5.35 1.14 10.94
C LEU A 110 -4.46 1.24 12.18
N MET A 111 -4.37 0.15 12.94
CA MET A 111 -3.65 0.15 14.22
C MET A 111 -2.21 -0.33 14.13
N GLY A 112 -1.87 -1.15 13.16
CA GLY A 112 -0.57 -1.82 13.07
C GLY A 112 -0.41 -3.02 14.00
N GLY A 113 0.71 -3.73 13.86
CA GLY A 113 0.97 -5.00 14.53
C GLY A 113 0.27 -6.19 13.87
N THR A 114 0.49 -7.41 14.39
CA THR A 114 0.05 -8.65 13.73
C THR A 114 -0.92 -9.48 14.58
N GLY A 115 -0.90 -9.33 15.92
CA GLY A 115 -1.73 -10.11 16.84
C GLY A 115 -3.16 -9.56 16.93
N ALA A 116 -3.38 -8.54 17.73
CA ALA A 116 -4.70 -7.96 17.95
C ALA A 116 -5.35 -7.44 16.65
N ALA A 117 -4.57 -6.90 15.71
CA ALA A 117 -5.07 -6.48 14.40
C ALA A 117 -5.69 -7.65 13.62
N PHE A 118 -5.07 -8.83 13.67
CA PHE A 118 -5.64 -10.04 13.09
C PHE A 118 -6.95 -10.43 13.77
N ASP A 119 -6.98 -10.53 15.11
CA ASP A 119 -8.14 -10.96 15.85
C ASP A 119 -9.36 -10.06 15.59
N TYR A 120 -9.14 -8.75 15.56
CA TYR A 120 -10.21 -7.77 15.29
C TYR A 120 -10.66 -7.82 13.82
N THR A 121 -9.74 -8.03 12.88
CA THR A 121 -10.08 -8.22 11.46
C THR A 121 -10.96 -9.45 11.27
N ILE A 122 -10.58 -10.59 11.84
CA ILE A 122 -11.38 -11.83 11.77
C ILE A 122 -12.75 -11.66 12.40
N ALA A 123 -12.82 -11.05 13.60
CA ALA A 123 -14.08 -10.81 14.29
C ALA A 123 -15.01 -9.88 13.46
N ALA A 124 -14.47 -8.82 12.89
CA ALA A 124 -15.24 -7.91 12.05
C ALA A 124 -15.78 -8.61 10.79
N LEU A 125 -14.96 -9.42 10.11
CA LEU A 125 -15.39 -10.20 8.95
C LEU A 125 -16.49 -11.19 9.30
N ARG A 126 -16.39 -11.92 10.41
CA ARG A 126 -17.41 -12.83 10.91
C ARG A 126 -18.75 -12.15 11.21
N ASN A 127 -18.69 -10.91 11.67
CA ASN A 127 -19.88 -10.07 11.86
C ASN A 127 -20.39 -9.44 10.56
N GLY A 128 -19.88 -9.84 9.39
CA GLY A 128 -20.34 -9.38 8.09
C GLY A 128 -19.88 -7.96 7.72
N LYS A 129 -18.92 -7.39 8.47
CA LYS A 129 -18.41 -6.04 8.21
C LYS A 129 -17.51 -5.99 6.99
N THR A 130 -17.54 -4.87 6.28
CA THR A 130 -16.49 -4.55 5.33
C THR A 130 -15.27 -4.03 6.10
N VAL A 131 -14.13 -4.70 5.97
CA VAL A 131 -12.87 -4.29 6.60
C VAL A 131 -11.96 -3.63 5.57
N VAL A 132 -11.43 -2.45 5.91
CA VAL A 132 -10.44 -1.72 5.11
C VAL A 132 -9.17 -1.58 5.93
N SER A 133 -8.05 -2.12 5.43
CA SER A 133 -6.77 -2.14 6.15
C SER A 133 -5.62 -1.59 5.31
N ALA A 134 -4.65 -0.96 5.98
CA ALA A 134 -3.35 -0.60 5.44
C ALA A 134 -2.21 -1.44 6.07
N ASN A 135 -2.56 -2.42 6.89
CA ASN A 135 -1.63 -3.16 7.72
C ASN A 135 -0.97 -4.32 6.94
N LYS A 136 0.08 -4.00 6.19
CA LYS A 136 0.85 -5.00 5.44
C LYS A 136 1.42 -6.11 6.33
N ALA A 137 1.76 -5.80 7.59
CA ALA A 137 2.38 -6.77 8.49
C ALA A 137 1.40 -7.91 8.84
N VAL A 138 0.13 -7.59 9.14
CA VAL A 138 -0.88 -8.60 9.44
C VAL A 138 -1.18 -9.45 8.21
N ILE A 139 -1.21 -8.84 7.02
CA ILE A 139 -1.44 -9.56 5.76
C ILE A 139 -0.28 -10.53 5.49
N CYS A 140 0.97 -10.10 5.65
CA CYS A 140 2.13 -10.98 5.46
C CYS A 140 2.19 -12.12 6.48
N ALA A 141 1.80 -11.86 7.73
CA ALA A 141 1.84 -12.87 8.78
C ALA A 141 0.68 -13.88 8.69
N ARG A 142 -0.53 -13.42 8.38
CA ARG A 142 -1.78 -14.18 8.52
C ARG A 142 -2.75 -13.95 7.33
N GLY A 143 -2.27 -13.51 6.16
CA GLY A 143 -3.12 -13.16 5.01
C GLY A 143 -3.97 -14.31 4.51
N GLU A 144 -3.44 -15.53 4.44
CA GLU A 144 -4.21 -16.71 4.02
C GLU A 144 -5.46 -16.93 4.88
N GLU A 145 -5.33 -16.78 6.20
CA GLU A 145 -6.44 -16.93 7.14
C GLU A 145 -7.47 -15.80 6.97
N ILE A 146 -7.00 -14.56 6.81
CA ILE A 146 -7.87 -13.40 6.56
C ILE A 146 -8.65 -13.58 5.27
N PHE A 147 -7.98 -13.97 4.19
CA PHE A 147 -8.63 -14.15 2.89
C PHE A 147 -9.59 -15.36 2.88
N ALA A 148 -9.23 -16.43 3.59
CA ALA A 148 -10.12 -17.58 3.77
C ALA A 148 -11.39 -17.20 4.57
N GLU A 149 -11.25 -16.40 5.63
CA GLU A 149 -12.39 -15.90 6.39
C GLU A 149 -13.25 -14.94 5.57
N ALA A 150 -12.65 -14.02 4.83
CA ALA A 150 -13.37 -13.09 3.96
C ALA A 150 -14.19 -13.80 2.86
N LYS A 151 -13.71 -14.97 2.38
CA LYS A 151 -14.47 -15.81 1.41
C LYS A 151 -15.68 -16.49 2.05
N LYS A 152 -15.63 -16.81 3.34
CA LYS A 152 -16.68 -17.53 4.07
C LYS A 152 -17.72 -16.58 4.66
N SER A 153 -17.32 -15.39 5.05
CA SER A 153 -18.16 -14.39 5.68
C SER A 153 -18.96 -13.58 4.66
N LYS A 154 -19.97 -12.85 5.15
CA LYS A 154 -20.68 -11.84 4.34
C LYS A 154 -19.88 -10.55 4.21
N GLY A 155 -18.81 -10.39 4.98
CA GLY A 155 -17.91 -9.24 4.95
C GLY A 155 -16.99 -9.24 3.73
N SER A 156 -16.31 -8.13 3.53
CA SER A 156 -15.30 -7.97 2.47
C SER A 156 -14.02 -7.42 3.08
N TYR A 157 -12.86 -7.77 2.50
CA TYR A 157 -11.57 -7.27 2.95
C TYR A 157 -10.85 -6.49 1.86
N PHE A 158 -10.55 -5.22 2.11
CA PHE A 158 -9.87 -4.29 1.21
C PHE A 158 -8.56 -3.82 1.82
N PHE A 159 -7.47 -3.88 1.05
CA PHE A 159 -6.11 -3.64 1.55
C PHE A 159 -5.20 -2.93 0.54
N GLU A 160 -5.77 -2.11 -0.34
CA GLU A 160 -5.02 -1.39 -1.40
C GLU A 160 -3.83 -0.60 -0.83
N ALA A 161 -4.00 0.05 0.32
CA ALA A 161 -2.94 0.86 0.94
C ALA A 161 -1.78 0.04 1.54
N SER A 162 -1.85 -1.29 1.54
CA SER A 162 -0.78 -2.16 2.05
C SER A 162 0.42 -2.25 1.12
N VAL A 163 0.27 -1.97 -0.19
CA VAL A 163 1.33 -2.07 -1.20
C VAL A 163 1.38 -0.81 -2.06
N ALA A 164 2.59 -0.26 -2.22
CA ALA A 164 2.91 0.87 -3.10
C ALA A 164 2.08 2.16 -2.89
N GLY A 165 1.44 2.31 -1.73
CA GLY A 165 0.76 3.54 -1.29
C GLY A 165 -0.22 4.13 -2.30
N GLY A 166 0.16 5.18 -3.01
CA GLY A 166 -0.69 5.88 -3.98
C GLY A 166 -0.88 5.17 -5.33
N VAL A 167 -0.22 4.02 -5.57
CA VAL A 167 -0.38 3.22 -6.79
C VAL A 167 -1.49 2.18 -6.57
N PRO A 168 -2.60 2.19 -7.33
CA PRO A 168 -3.71 1.25 -7.13
C PRO A 168 -3.40 -0.15 -7.70
N ILE A 169 -2.30 -0.74 -7.26
CA ILE A 169 -1.70 -1.93 -7.88
C ILE A 169 -2.49 -3.21 -7.60
N ILE A 170 -3.08 -3.33 -6.42
CA ILE A 170 -3.90 -4.48 -6.04
C ILE A 170 -5.16 -4.54 -6.91
N LYS A 171 -5.82 -3.39 -7.09
CA LYS A 171 -6.99 -3.28 -7.95
C LYS A 171 -6.65 -3.54 -9.42
N VAL A 172 -5.49 -3.07 -9.88
CA VAL A 172 -5.00 -3.37 -11.23
C VAL A 172 -4.87 -4.86 -11.45
N LEU A 173 -4.23 -5.60 -10.55
CA LEU A 173 -4.07 -7.05 -10.65
C LEU A 173 -5.41 -7.81 -10.56
N ARG A 174 -6.28 -7.41 -9.61
CA ARG A 174 -7.53 -8.12 -9.31
C ARG A 174 -8.66 -7.86 -10.29
N GLU A 175 -8.69 -6.67 -10.88
CA GLU A 175 -9.81 -6.20 -11.72
C GLU A 175 -9.33 -5.87 -13.14
N GLY A 176 -8.36 -4.98 -13.29
CA GLY A 176 -7.92 -4.50 -14.60
C GLY A 176 -7.20 -5.54 -15.45
N LEU A 177 -6.43 -6.41 -14.82
CA LEU A 177 -5.59 -7.42 -15.48
C LEU A 177 -6.03 -8.85 -15.19
N VAL A 178 -7.23 -9.07 -14.67
CA VAL A 178 -7.73 -10.38 -14.18
C VAL A 178 -7.68 -11.50 -15.22
N ALA A 179 -7.73 -11.18 -16.50
CA ALA A 179 -7.68 -12.17 -17.60
C ALA A 179 -6.25 -12.66 -17.92
N ASN A 180 -5.23 -12.12 -17.27
CA ASN A 180 -3.83 -12.46 -17.57
C ASN A 180 -3.26 -13.52 -16.63
N ARG A 181 -2.28 -14.28 -17.13
CA ARG A 181 -1.23 -14.89 -16.31
C ARG A 181 -0.08 -13.90 -16.20
N PHE A 182 0.63 -13.97 -15.09
CA PHE A 182 1.67 -12.98 -14.75
C PHE A 182 3.05 -13.65 -14.67
N PRO A 183 3.76 -13.84 -15.79
CA PRO A 183 5.09 -14.46 -15.78
C PRO A 183 6.11 -13.64 -15.00
N LEU A 184 5.92 -12.31 -14.89
CA LEU A 184 6.83 -11.44 -14.16
C LEU A 184 6.10 -10.22 -13.61
N ILE A 185 6.28 -10.00 -12.30
CA ILE A 185 5.95 -8.75 -11.61
C ILE A 185 7.23 -8.30 -10.91
N TYR A 186 7.66 -7.06 -11.12
CA TYR A 186 8.83 -6.51 -10.44
C TYR A 186 8.69 -5.01 -10.26
N GLY A 187 9.47 -4.46 -9.31
CA GLY A 187 9.45 -3.02 -9.15
C GLY A 187 10.20 -2.48 -7.97
N ILE A 188 10.11 -1.17 -7.82
CA ILE A 188 10.62 -0.39 -6.70
C ILE A 188 9.47 -0.28 -5.70
N LEU A 189 9.51 -1.07 -4.63
CA LEU A 189 8.45 -1.14 -3.62
C LEU A 189 8.79 -0.43 -2.31
N ASN A 190 10.00 0.11 -2.20
CA ASN A 190 10.44 0.88 -1.03
C ASN A 190 10.96 2.26 -1.46
N GLY A 191 10.25 3.32 -1.05
CA GLY A 191 10.57 4.70 -1.40
C GLY A 191 11.82 5.21 -0.72
N THR A 192 12.08 4.80 0.52
CA THR A 192 13.27 5.19 1.30
C THR A 192 14.54 4.72 0.63
N CYS A 193 14.61 3.43 0.26
CA CYS A 193 15.74 2.88 -0.48
C CYS A 193 15.93 3.57 -1.83
N ASN A 194 14.85 3.80 -2.56
CA ASN A 194 14.94 4.48 -3.86
C ASN A 194 15.45 5.92 -3.72
N TYR A 195 15.00 6.64 -2.69
CA TYR A 195 15.49 7.97 -2.36
C TYR A 195 17.00 7.98 -2.07
N ILE A 196 17.47 7.08 -1.21
CA ILE A 196 18.89 6.98 -0.85
C ILE A 196 19.72 6.66 -2.10
N LEU A 197 19.37 5.63 -2.88
CA LEU A 197 20.10 5.26 -4.10
C LEU A 197 20.08 6.40 -5.15
N THR A 198 18.97 7.12 -5.28
CA THR A 198 18.87 8.26 -6.19
C THR A 198 19.83 9.37 -5.80
N ARG A 199 19.92 9.71 -4.51
CA ARG A 199 20.82 10.75 -4.01
C ARG A 199 22.29 10.35 -4.11
N MET A 200 22.60 9.10 -3.73
CA MET A 200 23.98 8.58 -3.89
C MET A 200 24.47 8.76 -5.33
N GLU A 201 23.65 8.38 -6.31
CA GLU A 201 24.00 8.50 -7.73
C GLU A 201 24.14 9.96 -8.20
N ARG A 202 23.19 10.82 -7.82
CA ARG A 202 23.14 12.23 -8.27
C ARG A 202 24.20 13.11 -7.62
N GLU A 203 24.43 12.91 -6.34
CA GLU A 203 25.32 13.74 -5.52
C GLU A 203 26.74 13.17 -5.45
N ASN A 204 26.93 11.97 -5.98
CA ASN A 204 28.17 11.20 -5.87
C ASN A 204 28.66 11.12 -4.42
N ALA A 205 27.72 10.87 -3.49
CA ALA A 205 27.95 10.84 -2.06
C ALA A 205 27.76 9.44 -1.48
N ALA A 206 28.61 9.09 -0.52
CA ALA A 206 28.61 7.77 0.11
C ALA A 206 27.30 7.50 0.85
N TYR A 207 26.92 6.22 0.94
CA TYR A 207 25.72 5.73 1.58
C TYR A 207 25.51 6.32 2.99
N GLU A 208 26.56 6.35 3.82
CA GLU A 208 26.48 6.85 5.20
C GLU A 208 26.12 8.33 5.27
N THR A 209 26.65 9.12 4.34
CA THR A 209 26.36 10.56 4.24
C THR A 209 24.88 10.79 3.90
N ILE A 210 24.39 10.09 2.90
CA ILE A 210 22.99 10.22 2.47
C ILE A 210 22.03 9.68 3.54
N LEU A 211 22.39 8.58 4.21
CA LEU A 211 21.58 8.02 5.30
C LEU A 211 21.46 8.98 6.47
N ALA A 212 22.58 9.63 6.88
CA ALA A 212 22.56 10.62 7.93
C ALA A 212 21.65 11.82 7.60
N ASP A 213 21.72 12.29 6.36
CA ASP A 213 20.83 13.35 5.87
C ASP A 213 19.36 12.91 5.82
N ALA A 214 19.06 11.71 5.34
CA ALA A 214 17.71 11.17 5.28
C ALA A 214 17.09 11.05 6.69
N LYS A 215 17.88 10.62 7.68
CA LYS A 215 17.46 10.60 9.10
C LYS A 215 17.16 12.02 9.62
N ARG A 216 18.05 12.98 9.35
CA ARG A 216 17.85 14.38 9.76
C ARG A 216 16.59 15.01 9.16
N LEU A 217 16.24 14.63 7.93
CA LEU A 217 15.06 15.11 7.21
C LEU A 217 13.78 14.34 7.56
N GLY A 218 13.86 13.27 8.38
CA GLY A 218 12.71 12.47 8.80
C GLY A 218 12.19 11.47 7.74
N TYR A 219 12.98 11.18 6.71
CA TYR A 219 12.66 10.15 5.70
C TYR A 219 12.98 8.73 6.16
N VAL A 220 13.74 8.60 7.24
CA VAL A 220 14.16 7.31 7.81
C VAL A 220 13.83 7.31 9.29
N GLU A 221 13.15 6.27 9.75
CA GLU A 221 12.84 6.06 11.16
C GLU A 221 14.11 5.69 11.97
N ALA A 222 14.00 5.69 13.31
CA ALA A 222 15.10 5.32 14.19
C ALA A 222 15.57 3.87 13.94
N ASP A 223 14.64 2.95 13.69
CA ASP A 223 14.92 1.60 13.21
C ASP A 223 14.64 1.52 11.71
N GLU A 224 15.69 1.69 10.95
CA GLU A 224 15.65 1.64 9.50
C GLU A 224 15.78 0.22 8.91
N SER A 225 15.88 -0.81 9.73
CA SER A 225 16.16 -2.18 9.27
C SER A 225 15.08 -2.72 8.33
N LEU A 226 13.82 -2.43 8.62
CA LEU A 226 12.70 -2.85 7.78
C LEU A 226 12.81 -2.33 6.34
N ASP A 227 13.25 -1.09 6.18
CA ASP A 227 13.43 -0.47 4.86
C ASP A 227 14.73 -0.91 4.22
N LEU A 228 15.87 -0.65 4.88
CA LEU A 228 17.20 -0.74 4.29
C LEU A 228 17.68 -2.17 4.08
N ASP A 229 17.13 -3.14 4.81
CA ASP A 229 17.44 -4.57 4.64
C ASP A 229 16.48 -5.26 3.65
N GLY A 230 15.53 -4.53 3.06
CA GLY A 230 14.61 -5.01 2.03
C GLY A 230 13.39 -5.76 2.56
N ILE A 231 13.16 -5.78 3.87
CA ILE A 231 12.05 -6.52 4.51
C ILE A 231 10.70 -5.93 4.11
N ASP A 232 10.55 -4.60 4.09
CA ASP A 232 9.33 -3.93 3.64
C ASP A 232 8.99 -4.30 2.18
N ALA A 233 9.98 -4.28 1.30
CA ALA A 233 9.81 -4.67 -0.10
C ALA A 233 9.47 -6.16 -0.24
N SER A 234 10.03 -7.03 0.64
CA SER A 234 9.72 -8.46 0.65
C SER A 234 8.27 -8.74 1.05
N HIS A 235 7.75 -8.02 2.03
CA HIS A 235 6.34 -8.10 2.40
C HIS A 235 5.43 -7.71 1.23
N LYS A 236 5.73 -6.60 0.56
CA LYS A 236 4.91 -6.08 -0.54
C LYS A 236 4.91 -7.01 -1.75
N ILE A 237 6.08 -7.57 -2.14
CA ILE A 237 6.11 -8.49 -3.28
C ILE A 237 5.43 -9.82 -2.97
N SER A 238 5.48 -10.31 -1.72
CA SER A 238 4.72 -11.49 -1.30
C SER A 238 3.22 -11.31 -1.43
N ILE A 239 2.70 -10.13 -1.08
CA ILE A 239 1.29 -9.78 -1.26
C ILE A 239 0.93 -9.75 -2.75
N LEU A 240 1.74 -9.08 -3.60
CA LEU A 240 1.50 -9.03 -5.03
C LEU A 240 1.57 -10.43 -5.67
N GLY A 241 2.52 -11.26 -5.24
CA GLY A 241 2.64 -12.65 -5.65
C GLY A 241 1.39 -13.46 -5.34
N TYR A 242 0.87 -13.34 -4.12
CA TYR A 242 -0.38 -14.01 -3.74
C TYR A 242 -1.57 -13.57 -4.58
N ILE A 243 -1.71 -12.26 -4.83
CA ILE A 243 -2.83 -11.75 -5.64
C ILE A 243 -2.75 -12.25 -7.07
N ALA A 244 -1.54 -12.29 -7.64
CA ALA A 244 -1.31 -12.69 -9.02
C ALA A 244 -1.45 -14.20 -9.25
N HIS A 245 -1.02 -15.02 -8.29
CA HIS A 245 -0.86 -16.47 -8.48
C HIS A 245 -1.74 -17.32 -7.54
N GLY A 246 -2.39 -16.72 -6.54
CA GLY A 246 -3.21 -17.46 -5.57
C GLY A 246 -2.41 -18.28 -4.55
N VAL A 247 -1.07 -18.22 -4.59
CA VAL A 247 -0.16 -18.96 -3.71
C VAL A 247 0.71 -17.99 -2.95
N TRP A 248 0.88 -18.23 -1.64
CA TRP A 248 1.71 -17.39 -0.79
C TRP A 248 3.19 -17.70 -1.01
N ILE A 249 3.95 -16.71 -1.51
CA ILE A 249 5.36 -16.86 -1.82
C ILE A 249 6.16 -15.95 -0.90
N LYS A 250 7.12 -16.53 -0.19
CA LYS A 250 8.14 -15.78 0.54
C LYS A 250 9.38 -15.64 -0.35
N PRO A 251 9.95 -14.43 -0.49
CA PRO A 251 11.18 -14.26 -1.24
C PRO A 251 12.31 -15.17 -0.70
N SER A 252 12.95 -15.90 -1.60
CA SER A 252 14.08 -16.79 -1.28
C SER A 252 15.38 -16.01 -1.07
N ILE A 253 15.45 -14.81 -1.65
CA ILE A 253 16.57 -13.87 -1.50
C ILE A 253 16.00 -12.56 -1.03
N VAL A 254 16.49 -12.05 0.11
CA VAL A 254 16.22 -10.71 0.61
C VAL A 254 17.54 -10.05 0.96
N CYS A 255 17.92 -9.03 0.21
CA CYS A 255 19.13 -8.25 0.42
C CYS A 255 18.80 -6.78 0.25
N GLY A 256 19.15 -5.97 1.24
CA GLY A 256 18.93 -4.53 1.21
C GLY A 256 20.04 -3.75 0.54
N ILE A 257 20.04 -2.43 0.73
CA ILE A 257 20.96 -1.51 0.04
C ILE A 257 22.23 -1.15 0.81
N ARG A 258 22.41 -1.63 2.04
CA ARG A 258 23.50 -1.19 2.94
C ARG A 258 24.91 -1.43 2.38
N ARG A 259 25.06 -2.36 1.44
CA ARG A 259 26.35 -2.71 0.83
C ARG A 259 26.56 -2.10 -0.55
N VAL A 260 25.62 -1.32 -1.05
CA VAL A 260 25.76 -0.64 -2.33
C VAL A 260 26.76 0.51 -2.21
N THR A 261 27.77 0.51 -3.05
CA THR A 261 28.84 1.50 -3.05
C THR A 261 28.73 2.46 -4.23
N LEU A 262 29.46 3.57 -4.18
CA LEU A 262 29.60 4.47 -5.33
C LEU A 262 30.31 3.82 -6.51
N GLU A 263 31.22 2.89 -6.24
CA GLU A 263 31.91 2.13 -7.28
C GLU A 263 30.93 1.22 -8.03
N ASP A 264 30.02 0.53 -7.33
CA ASP A 264 28.95 -0.26 -7.97
C ASP A 264 28.07 0.60 -8.87
N MET A 265 27.77 1.84 -8.46
CA MET A 265 26.97 2.78 -9.25
C MET A 265 27.72 3.30 -10.47
N ALA A 266 29.03 3.55 -10.34
CA ALA A 266 29.88 3.97 -11.45
C ALA A 266 29.95 2.86 -12.50
N TRP A 267 30.26 1.63 -12.11
CA TRP A 267 30.26 0.48 -13.01
C TRP A 267 28.90 0.26 -13.68
N ALA A 268 27.81 0.33 -12.89
CA ALA A 268 26.45 0.21 -13.44
C ALA A 268 26.22 1.23 -14.56
N LYS A 269 26.56 2.50 -14.33
CA LYS A 269 26.41 3.59 -15.30
C LYS A 269 27.23 3.35 -16.57
N ASP A 270 28.49 2.94 -16.44
CA ASP A 270 29.40 2.69 -17.56
C ASP A 270 28.87 1.57 -18.48
N PHE A 271 28.17 0.58 -17.89
CA PHE A 271 27.53 -0.50 -18.64
C PHE A 271 26.08 -0.17 -19.10
N GLY A 272 25.60 1.04 -18.89
CA GLY A 272 24.24 1.44 -19.32
C GLY A 272 23.12 0.98 -18.38
N TYR A 273 23.42 0.80 -17.09
CA TYR A 273 22.48 0.38 -16.06
C TYR A 273 22.39 1.41 -14.94
N ARG A 274 21.39 1.24 -14.10
CA ARG A 274 21.22 1.94 -12.83
C ARG A 274 20.94 0.95 -11.70
N VAL A 275 21.51 1.19 -10.54
CA VAL A 275 21.26 0.37 -9.34
C VAL A 275 19.91 0.78 -8.73
N LYS A 276 19.01 -0.19 -8.58
CA LYS A 276 17.72 -0.03 -7.89
C LYS A 276 17.47 -1.20 -6.95
N LEU A 277 16.82 -0.98 -5.80
CA LEU A 277 16.30 -2.10 -4.99
C LEU A 277 15.06 -2.65 -5.68
N ILE A 278 15.17 -3.81 -6.28
CA ILE A 278 14.10 -4.46 -7.03
C ILE A 278 13.54 -5.62 -6.21
N ALA A 279 12.23 -5.58 -6.01
CA ALA A 279 11.44 -6.71 -5.56
C ALA A 279 10.77 -7.36 -6.77
N ALA A 280 10.88 -8.68 -6.90
CA ALA A 280 10.35 -9.41 -8.04
C ALA A 280 9.69 -10.71 -7.65
N VAL A 281 8.65 -11.10 -8.37
CA VAL A 281 8.11 -12.46 -8.43
C VAL A 281 8.00 -12.86 -9.89
N ARG A 282 8.49 -14.06 -10.23
CA ARG A 282 8.51 -14.58 -11.60
C ARG A 282 8.22 -16.07 -11.64
N THR A 283 7.66 -16.53 -12.75
CA THR A 283 7.60 -17.94 -13.08
C THR A 283 8.95 -18.39 -13.65
N VAL A 284 9.40 -19.57 -13.26
CA VAL A 284 10.67 -20.18 -13.71
C VAL A 284 10.43 -21.63 -14.13
N GLY A 285 11.19 -22.06 -15.14
CA GLY A 285 11.06 -23.42 -15.70
C GLY A 285 9.76 -23.65 -16.45
N GLU A 286 9.67 -24.81 -17.10
CA GLU A 286 8.48 -25.23 -17.89
C GLU A 286 7.28 -25.55 -16.98
N GLU A 287 7.54 -25.99 -15.77
CA GLU A 287 6.50 -26.33 -14.78
C GLU A 287 5.88 -25.09 -14.12
N GLY A 288 6.40 -23.88 -14.42
CA GLY A 288 5.84 -22.63 -13.90
C GLY A 288 6.08 -22.42 -12.41
N ALA A 289 7.18 -22.94 -11.85
CA ALA A 289 7.56 -22.71 -10.47
C ALA A 289 7.72 -21.20 -10.18
N LEU A 290 7.33 -20.77 -8.99
CA LEU A 290 7.40 -19.36 -8.63
C LEU A 290 8.67 -19.06 -7.83
N PHE A 291 9.34 -17.99 -8.21
CA PHE A 291 10.53 -17.48 -7.53
C PHE A 291 10.33 -16.01 -7.17
N ALA A 292 10.52 -15.67 -5.90
CA ALA A 292 10.47 -14.30 -5.41
C ALA A 292 11.81 -13.87 -4.82
N SER A 293 12.15 -12.59 -4.99
CA SER A 293 13.42 -12.02 -4.54
C SER A 293 13.33 -10.51 -4.31
N VAL A 294 14.21 -10.02 -3.44
CA VAL A 294 14.45 -8.58 -3.21
C VAL A 294 15.95 -8.36 -3.11
N TYR A 295 16.52 -7.57 -4.00
CA TYR A 295 17.95 -7.23 -3.95
C TYR A 295 18.27 -5.99 -4.80
N PRO A 296 19.40 -5.32 -4.55
CA PRO A 296 19.93 -4.31 -5.46
C PRO A 296 20.24 -4.91 -6.82
N ALA A 297 19.56 -4.45 -7.86
CA ALA A 297 19.68 -4.98 -9.21
C ALA A 297 20.14 -3.91 -10.20
N LEU A 298 20.85 -4.35 -11.23
CA LEU A 298 21.20 -3.53 -12.39
C LEU A 298 19.99 -3.45 -13.33
N VAL A 299 19.36 -2.28 -13.41
CA VAL A 299 18.20 -2.04 -14.26
C VAL A 299 18.68 -1.27 -15.49
N PRO A 300 18.45 -1.77 -16.73
CA PRO A 300 18.87 -1.08 -17.95
C PRO A 300 18.32 0.35 -18.02
N LEU A 301 19.11 1.32 -18.46
CA LEU A 301 18.67 2.72 -18.60
C LEU A 301 17.52 2.88 -19.60
N SER A 302 17.34 1.92 -20.51
CA SER A 302 16.19 1.84 -21.43
C SER A 302 14.90 1.41 -20.75
N ASP A 303 14.97 0.82 -19.55
CA ASP A 303 13.79 0.46 -18.79
C ASP A 303 13.24 1.68 -18.04
N ALA A 304 11.93 1.92 -18.15
CA ALA A 304 11.29 3.04 -17.47
C ALA A 304 11.44 2.98 -15.94
N VAL A 305 11.56 1.77 -15.35
CA VAL A 305 11.76 1.58 -13.91
C VAL A 305 13.11 2.14 -13.46
N ALA A 306 14.16 2.10 -14.30
CA ALA A 306 15.46 2.70 -13.98
C ALA A 306 15.35 4.21 -13.73
N ASN A 307 14.41 4.88 -14.37
CA ASN A 307 14.23 6.33 -14.31
C ASN A 307 13.24 6.80 -13.25
N VAL A 308 12.71 5.87 -12.44
CA VAL A 308 11.88 6.20 -11.28
C VAL A 308 12.78 6.54 -10.10
N ASN A 309 12.75 7.78 -9.66
CA ASN A 309 13.69 8.36 -8.69
C ASN A 309 12.96 8.84 -7.42
N GLU A 310 13.73 9.32 -6.43
CA GLU A 310 13.25 9.88 -5.18
C GLU A 310 12.39 8.88 -4.39
N VAL A 311 11.32 9.35 -3.78
CA VAL A 311 10.39 8.53 -2.96
C VAL A 311 9.36 7.75 -3.77
N TYR A 312 9.47 7.77 -5.12
CA TYR A 312 8.49 7.12 -5.97
C TYR A 312 8.65 5.61 -5.99
N ASN A 313 7.51 4.93 -6.03
CA ASN A 313 7.40 3.51 -6.29
C ASN A 313 7.04 3.26 -7.76
N ALA A 314 7.43 2.10 -8.26
CA ALA A 314 7.05 1.62 -9.58
C ALA A 314 6.79 0.13 -9.54
N VAL A 315 5.76 -0.33 -10.21
CA VAL A 315 5.48 -1.76 -10.41
C VAL A 315 5.28 -2.02 -11.88
N ALA A 316 6.15 -2.85 -12.44
CA ALA A 316 6.03 -3.39 -13.79
C ALA A 316 5.38 -4.77 -13.71
N ILE A 317 4.35 -4.98 -14.50
CA ILE A 317 3.60 -6.23 -14.62
C ILE A 317 3.68 -6.69 -16.05
N THR A 318 4.11 -7.93 -16.27
CA THR A 318 4.03 -8.58 -17.58
C THR A 318 2.86 -9.56 -17.55
N GLY A 319 1.89 -9.33 -18.41
CA GLY A 319 0.75 -10.22 -18.64
C GLY A 319 0.89 -10.92 -19.98
N ASP A 320 0.38 -12.14 -20.08
CA ASP A 320 0.40 -12.92 -21.34
C ASP A 320 -0.56 -12.39 -22.40
N VAL A 321 -1.60 -11.64 -22.01
CA VAL A 321 -2.60 -11.07 -22.93
C VAL A 321 -2.27 -9.62 -23.26
N VAL A 322 -2.02 -8.77 -22.26
CA VAL A 322 -1.85 -7.32 -22.46
C VAL A 322 -0.39 -6.90 -22.66
N GLY A 323 0.56 -7.83 -22.46
CA GLY A 323 1.98 -7.49 -22.46
C GLY A 323 2.40 -6.78 -21.16
N ARG A 324 3.35 -5.84 -21.28
CA ARG A 324 3.94 -5.15 -20.14
C ARG A 324 3.22 -3.84 -19.84
N THR A 325 2.82 -3.67 -18.58
CA THR A 325 2.33 -2.40 -18.04
C THR A 325 3.23 -1.92 -16.92
N ILE A 326 3.32 -0.59 -16.71
CA ILE A 326 4.12 0.00 -15.63
C ILE A 326 3.26 1.03 -14.90
N HIS A 327 3.23 0.93 -13.58
CA HIS A 327 2.45 1.78 -12.70
C HIS A 327 3.39 2.52 -11.76
N ILE A 328 3.39 3.85 -11.82
CA ILE A 328 4.31 4.72 -11.08
C ILE A 328 3.49 5.68 -10.22
N GLY A 329 3.90 5.86 -8.98
CA GLY A 329 3.28 6.82 -8.07
C GLY A 329 4.10 7.01 -6.80
N ARG A 330 3.64 7.88 -5.92
CA ARG A 330 4.25 8.01 -4.59
C ARG A 330 3.99 6.75 -3.78
N GLY A 331 5.01 6.26 -3.09
CA GLY A 331 4.89 5.25 -2.07
C GLY A 331 4.12 5.78 -0.84
N ALA A 332 4.03 4.99 0.21
CA ALA A 332 3.45 5.45 1.46
C ALA A 332 4.26 6.65 2.01
N GLY A 333 3.57 7.72 2.36
CA GLY A 333 4.11 8.90 3.00
C GLY A 333 2.99 9.64 3.72
N GLY A 334 3.31 10.37 4.78
CA GLY A 334 2.35 10.95 5.71
C GLY A 334 1.60 12.20 5.22
N ASP A 335 1.68 12.55 3.94
CA ASP A 335 1.09 13.77 3.39
C ASP A 335 -0.16 13.51 2.55
#